data_3dbdd037a57ded9438c788275bf6ce37
#
_entry.id   3dbdd037a57ded9438c788275bf6ce37
#
_cell.length_a   1.000
_cell.length_b   1.000
_cell.length_c   1.000
_cell.angle_alpha   90.00
_cell.angle_beta   90.00
_cell.angle_gamma   90.00
#
_symmetry.space_group_name_H-M   'P 1'
#
loop_
_entity.id
_entity.type
_entity.pdbx_description
1 polymer ?
#
loop_
_entity_poly.entity_id
_entity_poly.type
_entity_poly.pdbx_seq_one_letter_code
_entity_poly.pdbx_strand_id
1 'polypeptide(L)'
;TGKNISDVRDLADSKSKELSAEAHALLDAWPETRAAYSGDEMVVTVRDREIRNDLTRTTLSGNTVRRVSLPKYEDHGELLKWLMRENLPGYFPYTAGVFPFKRTEEDPTRMFAGEGDPKRTNARFKYLSKESEAKRLSTAFDSVTLYGFDPDERPDIYGKVGNSGVSIATLQDMAELYDGFDLCAPTTSVSMTINGPAPTILAMFLNTAINQQIAKFEAEKGRAPDDAEAADIRAWTLANVRGTVQADILKEDQGQNTCIFSTEFALRMMADIQAYFVENRVRNFYSVSISGYHIAEAGANPISQLAFTLANGFTFVEAYLARGMNIDDFAPNLSFFFSNGMDPEYTVMGRVARRIWAVAMRERYGANERSQKLKYHIQTSGRSLHAQEMDFNDIRTTLQALIAVYDNCNSLHTNAFDEAFTTPTEDSLRRAIAIQMVINKEWGLAKNENPNQGAFVIDELTDLVEEAVLQEFERISERGGVLGAMETGYQRGKIQEESLHYETLKHDGSLPIVGVNTFLNPNPDAGLAEPPLQRSSEEEKQNQIKRLRAFHEARREDAQAALANLKAAAAADGNLFAALMEAVKSCSLGQITDALFDAGGQYRRNM
;
A
#
# COMPACT_ATOMS: atom_id res chain seq x y z
N THR A 1 51.91 34.40 -13.13
CA THR A 1 51.94 34.85 -11.75
C THR A 1 51.97 33.64 -10.83
N GLY A 2 53.18 33.25 -10.42
CA GLY A 2 53.35 32.12 -9.48
C GLY A 2 52.93 32.48 -8.09
N LYS A 3 51.65 32.49 -7.81
CA LYS A 3 51.14 32.45 -6.44
C LYS A 3 51.42 31.08 -5.88
N ASN A 4 52.01 31.05 -4.69
CA ASN A 4 52.28 29.81 -3.98
C ASN A 4 50.95 29.16 -3.62
N ILE A 5 50.63 28.02 -4.23
CA ILE A 5 49.37 27.27 -4.05
C ILE A 5 49.48 26.36 -2.81
N SER A 6 50.65 26.30 -2.13
CA SER A 6 50.87 25.44 -0.97
C SER A 6 49.85 25.71 0.14
N ASP A 7 49.65 26.96 0.52
CA ASP A 7 48.75 27.37 1.61
C ASP A 7 47.27 27.01 1.33
N VAL A 8 46.85 27.03 0.06
CA VAL A 8 45.50 26.63 -0.35
C VAL A 8 45.37 25.10 -0.28
N ARG A 9 46.40 24.34 -0.64
CA ARG A 9 46.40 22.89 -0.51
C ARG A 9 46.41 22.45 0.95
N ASP A 10 47.25 23.08 1.78
CA ASP A 10 47.31 22.80 3.23
C ASP A 10 45.98 23.08 3.92
N LEU A 11 45.29 24.15 3.50
CA LEU A 11 43.94 24.45 3.96
C LEU A 11 42.91 23.42 3.47
N ALA A 12 42.97 23.02 2.21
CA ALA A 12 42.08 21.99 1.65
C ALA A 12 42.27 20.65 2.35
N ASP A 13 43.52 20.25 2.59
CA ASP A 13 43.88 19.01 3.31
C ASP A 13 43.40 19.07 4.77
N SER A 14 43.52 20.23 5.42
CA SER A 14 42.98 20.45 6.77
C SER A 14 41.47 20.30 6.81
N LYS A 15 40.76 20.94 5.88
CA LYS A 15 39.28 20.87 5.79
C LYS A 15 38.79 19.49 5.39
N SER A 16 39.52 18.81 4.52
CA SER A 16 39.21 17.43 4.16
C SER A 16 39.23 16.50 5.38
N LYS A 17 40.19 16.69 6.31
CA LYS A 17 40.28 15.90 7.55
C LYS A 17 39.11 16.13 8.52
N GLU A 18 38.36 17.22 8.37
CA GLU A 18 37.17 17.53 9.16
C GLU A 18 35.92 16.78 8.65
N LEU A 19 35.94 16.26 7.42
CA LEU A 19 34.83 15.51 6.85
C LEU A 19 34.73 14.10 7.49
N SER A 20 33.49 13.61 7.62
CA SER A 20 33.25 12.23 8.06
C SER A 20 33.75 11.20 7.04
N ALA A 21 34.01 9.98 7.49
CA ALA A 21 34.38 8.88 6.59
C ALA A 21 33.30 8.60 5.52
N GLU A 22 32.02 8.78 5.86
CA GLU A 22 30.91 8.65 4.92
C GLU A 22 30.96 9.74 3.84
N ALA A 23 31.21 11.00 4.22
CA ALA A 23 31.33 12.10 3.28
C ALA A 23 32.46 11.89 2.28
N HIS A 24 33.62 11.40 2.75
CA HIS A 24 34.73 11.00 1.88
C HIS A 24 34.30 9.89 0.91
N ALA A 25 33.72 8.82 1.43
CA ALA A 25 33.28 7.68 0.61
C ALA A 25 32.31 8.10 -0.50
N LEU A 26 31.36 9.02 -0.21
CA LEU A 26 30.42 9.54 -1.19
C LEU A 26 31.12 10.35 -2.29
N LEU A 27 32.06 11.24 -1.93
CA LEU A 27 32.82 12.03 -2.90
C LEU A 27 33.74 11.16 -3.75
N ASP A 28 34.42 10.18 -3.14
CA ASP A 28 35.33 9.27 -3.84
C ASP A 28 34.62 8.33 -4.80
N ALA A 29 33.38 7.90 -4.48
CA ALA A 29 32.56 7.06 -5.35
C ALA A 29 31.90 7.83 -6.51
N TRP A 30 31.76 9.15 -6.41
CA TRP A 30 31.04 9.93 -7.40
C TRP A 30 31.60 9.87 -8.85
N PRO A 31 32.93 9.93 -9.09
CA PRO A 31 33.46 9.82 -10.44
C PRO A 31 33.08 8.50 -11.14
N GLU A 32 33.11 7.39 -10.42
CA GLU A 32 32.70 6.07 -10.94
C GLU A 32 31.20 6.03 -11.21
N THR A 33 30.39 6.50 -10.27
CA THR A 33 28.92 6.61 -10.45
C THR A 33 28.58 7.47 -11.65
N ARG A 34 29.22 8.64 -11.80
CA ARG A 34 29.03 9.52 -12.95
C ARG A 34 29.41 8.84 -14.27
N ALA A 35 30.50 8.08 -14.29
CA ALA A 35 30.94 7.34 -15.46
C ALA A 35 29.95 6.25 -15.85
N ALA A 36 29.40 5.50 -14.89
CA ALA A 36 28.41 4.46 -15.11
C ALA A 36 27.13 5.00 -15.78
N TYR A 37 26.65 6.19 -15.39
CA TYR A 37 25.48 6.82 -15.98
C TYR A 37 25.77 7.65 -17.25
N SER A 38 27.03 7.80 -17.66
CA SER A 38 27.42 8.59 -18.85
C SER A 38 27.35 7.79 -20.15
N GLY A 39 27.34 6.46 -20.11
CA GLY A 39 27.21 5.56 -21.25
C GLY A 39 25.83 5.55 -21.90
N ASP A 40 25.62 4.62 -22.81
CA ASP A 40 24.33 4.40 -23.49
C ASP A 40 23.51 3.30 -22.82
N GLU A 41 24.16 2.41 -22.10
CA GLU A 41 23.56 1.26 -21.42
C GLU A 41 24.15 1.08 -20.01
N MET A 42 23.33 0.61 -19.09
CA MET A 42 23.74 0.20 -17.74
C MET A 42 23.17 -1.17 -17.40
N VAL A 43 24.05 -2.07 -16.90
CA VAL A 43 23.64 -3.39 -16.43
C VAL A 43 23.44 -3.34 -14.91
N VAL A 44 22.25 -3.75 -14.47
CA VAL A 44 21.89 -3.87 -13.05
C VAL A 44 21.60 -5.33 -12.75
N THR A 45 22.26 -5.89 -11.74
CA THR A 45 22.02 -7.27 -11.30
C THR A 45 20.90 -7.30 -10.25
N VAL A 46 19.83 -8.03 -10.55
CA VAL A 46 18.72 -8.24 -9.63
C VAL A 46 18.51 -9.75 -9.43
N ARG A 47 18.74 -10.26 -8.22
CA ARG A 47 18.56 -11.70 -7.89
C ARG A 47 19.20 -12.62 -8.93
N ASP A 48 20.47 -12.49 -9.17
CA ASP A 48 21.28 -13.29 -10.12
C ASP A 48 20.88 -13.14 -11.61
N ARG A 49 20.07 -12.15 -11.95
CA ARG A 49 19.75 -11.78 -13.34
C ARG A 49 20.32 -10.42 -13.68
N GLU A 50 21.05 -10.36 -14.76
CA GLU A 50 21.49 -9.09 -15.35
C GLU A 50 20.33 -8.48 -16.14
N ILE A 51 19.98 -7.25 -15.80
CA ILE A 51 18.99 -6.44 -16.52
C ILE A 51 19.73 -5.30 -17.18
N ARG A 52 19.68 -5.26 -18.50
CA ARG A 52 20.24 -4.19 -19.31
C ARG A 52 19.23 -3.06 -19.43
N ASN A 53 19.68 -1.85 -19.14
CA ASN A 53 18.85 -0.66 -19.19
C ASN A 53 19.49 0.37 -20.10
N ASP A 54 18.78 0.78 -21.16
CA ASP A 54 19.18 1.91 -21.98
C ASP A 54 19.19 3.18 -21.12
N LEU A 55 20.26 3.95 -21.16
CA LEU A 55 20.40 5.21 -20.43
C LEU A 55 19.92 6.42 -21.22
N THR A 56 19.66 6.23 -22.49
CA THR A 56 19.20 7.29 -23.39
C THR A 56 17.96 6.83 -24.17
N ARG A 57 17.23 7.79 -24.69
CA ARG A 57 16.18 7.57 -25.69
C ARG A 57 16.12 8.71 -26.67
N THR A 58 15.70 8.43 -27.89
CA THR A 58 15.45 9.46 -28.91
C THR A 58 13.98 9.87 -28.86
N THR A 59 13.73 11.17 -28.81
CA THR A 59 12.37 11.75 -28.87
C THR A 59 11.88 11.78 -30.32
N LEU A 60 10.58 12.03 -30.54
CA LEU A 60 10.00 12.18 -31.87
C LEU A 60 10.62 13.34 -32.66
N SER A 61 11.14 14.35 -31.98
CA SER A 61 11.87 15.47 -32.60
C SER A 61 13.36 15.18 -32.87
N GLY A 62 13.82 13.94 -32.66
CA GLY A 62 15.19 13.50 -32.94
C GLY A 62 16.22 13.85 -31.85
N ASN A 63 15.80 14.39 -30.70
CA ASN A 63 16.71 14.70 -29.59
C ASN A 63 17.00 13.47 -28.76
N THR A 64 18.27 13.28 -28.38
CA THR A 64 18.66 12.25 -27.40
C THR A 64 18.52 12.78 -25.98
N VAL A 65 17.67 12.14 -25.18
CA VAL A 65 17.37 12.51 -23.79
C VAL A 65 17.85 11.41 -22.83
N ARG A 66 18.49 11.78 -21.72
CA ARG A 66 18.90 10.86 -20.67
C ARG A 66 17.69 10.34 -19.87
N ARG A 67 17.69 9.06 -19.53
CA ARG A 67 16.69 8.49 -18.62
C ARG A 67 16.94 8.89 -17.16
N VAL A 68 18.21 9.03 -16.78
CA VAL A 68 18.62 9.57 -15.47
C VAL A 68 19.46 10.83 -15.73
N SER A 69 19.02 11.95 -15.19
CA SER A 69 19.75 13.22 -15.28
C SER A 69 20.68 13.36 -14.09
N LEU A 70 21.95 13.66 -14.34
CA LEU A 70 22.95 13.89 -13.32
C LEU A 70 23.06 15.37 -12.96
N PRO A 71 23.36 15.71 -11.69
CA PRO A 71 23.67 17.09 -11.33
C PRO A 71 24.96 17.56 -12.02
N LYS A 72 25.05 18.85 -12.23
CA LYS A 72 26.21 19.52 -12.88
C LYS A 72 27.05 20.29 -11.88
N TYR A 73 27.04 19.87 -10.59
CA TYR A 73 27.84 20.51 -9.57
C TYR A 73 29.33 20.26 -9.80
N GLU A 74 30.12 21.32 -9.70
CA GLU A 74 31.57 21.29 -9.68
C GLU A 74 32.14 21.45 -8.28
N ASP A 75 31.37 22.10 -7.40
CA ASP A 75 31.71 22.30 -5.99
C ASP A 75 31.40 21.02 -5.18
N HIS A 76 32.39 20.58 -4.39
CA HIS A 76 32.27 19.36 -3.58
C HIS A 76 31.24 19.52 -2.45
N GLY A 77 31.03 20.73 -1.93
CA GLY A 77 30.06 21.00 -0.88
C GLY A 77 28.63 20.85 -1.39
N GLU A 78 28.31 21.44 -2.55
CA GLU A 78 27.00 21.30 -3.20
C GLU A 78 26.75 19.86 -3.64
N LEU A 79 27.77 19.20 -4.19
CA LEU A 79 27.68 17.80 -4.57
C LEU A 79 27.41 16.91 -3.35
N LEU A 80 28.15 17.09 -2.25
CA LEU A 80 27.99 16.31 -1.04
C LEU A 80 26.60 16.53 -0.41
N LYS A 81 26.16 17.80 -0.33
CA LYS A 81 24.81 18.13 0.13
C LYS A 81 23.75 17.39 -0.68
N TRP A 82 23.89 17.38 -2.00
CA TRP A 82 22.98 16.66 -2.89
C TRP A 82 23.05 15.15 -2.68
N LEU A 83 24.24 14.54 -2.60
CA LEU A 83 24.42 13.10 -2.37
C LEU A 83 23.80 12.64 -1.04
N MET A 84 23.92 13.44 0.01
CA MET A 84 23.40 13.10 1.34
C MET A 84 21.87 13.28 1.46
N ARG A 85 21.26 14.18 0.69
CA ARG A 85 19.84 14.55 0.81
C ARG A 85 18.97 13.96 -0.30
N GLU A 86 19.49 13.89 -1.50
CA GLU A 86 18.78 13.48 -2.71
C GLU A 86 19.30 12.16 -3.27
N ASN A 87 20.51 12.17 -3.76
CA ASN A 87 21.18 11.11 -4.50
C ASN A 87 20.40 10.68 -5.75
N LEU A 88 20.86 9.64 -6.43
CA LEU A 88 20.19 9.05 -7.59
C LEU A 88 19.09 8.07 -7.16
N PRO A 89 18.11 7.77 -8.03
CA PRO A 89 17.17 6.68 -7.78
C PRO A 89 17.91 5.38 -7.48
N GLY A 90 17.50 4.68 -6.41
CA GLY A 90 18.13 3.45 -5.95
C GLY A 90 19.29 3.61 -4.98
N TYR A 91 19.71 4.84 -4.68
CA TYR A 91 20.79 5.16 -3.76
C TYR A 91 20.25 5.82 -2.49
N PHE A 92 20.88 5.47 -1.35
CA PHE A 92 20.54 6.08 -0.06
C PHE A 92 20.67 7.63 -0.14
N PRO A 93 19.76 8.41 0.42
CA PRO A 93 18.61 8.05 1.28
C PRO A 93 17.31 7.73 0.50
N TYR A 94 17.40 7.35 -0.75
CA TYR A 94 16.29 6.95 -1.64
C TYR A 94 15.27 8.05 -1.92
N THR A 95 15.63 9.28 -1.72
CA THR A 95 14.74 10.44 -1.93
C THR A 95 14.14 10.43 -3.34
N ALA A 96 14.94 10.17 -4.36
CA ALA A 96 14.48 10.12 -5.75
C ALA A 96 13.73 8.84 -6.14
N GLY A 97 13.86 7.77 -5.36
CA GLY A 97 13.23 6.47 -5.61
C GLY A 97 14.03 5.32 -5.04
N VAL A 98 13.36 4.20 -4.73
CA VAL A 98 14.01 3.02 -4.14
C VAL A 98 14.70 2.11 -5.16
N PHE A 99 14.40 2.26 -6.43
CA PHE A 99 15.01 1.48 -7.53
C PHE A 99 15.66 2.40 -8.56
N PRO A 100 16.79 1.99 -9.17
CA PRO A 100 17.49 2.80 -10.16
C PRO A 100 16.66 3.09 -11.42
N PHE A 101 15.83 2.14 -11.83
CA PHE A 101 14.99 2.24 -13.03
C PHE A 101 13.59 1.71 -12.79
N LYS A 102 12.61 2.35 -13.43
CA LYS A 102 11.24 1.84 -13.56
C LYS A 102 11.25 0.59 -14.44
N ARG A 103 10.34 -0.34 -14.16
CA ARG A 103 10.12 -1.49 -15.05
C ARG A 103 9.47 -1.00 -16.34
N THR A 104 10.09 -1.33 -17.46
CA THR A 104 9.62 -0.89 -18.79
C THR A 104 8.51 -1.78 -19.36
N GLU A 105 8.42 -3.02 -18.88
CA GLU A 105 7.52 -4.06 -19.42
C GLU A 105 6.26 -4.29 -18.59
N GLU A 106 6.17 -3.70 -17.40
CA GLU A 106 5.02 -3.87 -16.51
C GLU A 106 4.31 -2.53 -16.28
N ASP A 107 3.06 -2.44 -16.69
CA ASP A 107 2.20 -1.32 -16.28
C ASP A 107 1.94 -1.42 -14.75
N PRO A 108 2.00 -0.31 -13.99
CA PRO A 108 1.80 -0.31 -12.54
C PRO A 108 0.34 -0.53 -12.13
N THR A 109 -0.55 -0.71 -13.09
CA THR A 109 -2.00 -0.79 -12.95
C THR A 109 -2.43 -1.94 -12.06
N ARG A 110 -3.29 -1.64 -11.07
CA ARG A 110 -4.03 -2.62 -10.29
C ARG A 110 -5.47 -2.71 -10.75
N MET A 111 -6.00 -3.91 -10.76
CA MET A 111 -7.39 -4.21 -11.12
C MET A 111 -8.19 -4.28 -9.82
N PHE A 112 -8.92 -3.22 -9.51
CA PHE A 112 -9.73 -3.15 -8.32
C PHE A 112 -11.15 -3.66 -8.60
N ALA A 113 -11.62 -4.59 -7.77
CA ALA A 113 -12.99 -5.09 -7.81
C ALA A 113 -13.46 -5.58 -6.43
N GLY A 114 -14.75 -5.54 -6.23
CA GLY A 114 -15.43 -6.07 -5.07
C GLY A 114 -16.91 -5.76 -5.18
N GLU A 115 -17.71 -6.76 -5.54
CA GLU A 115 -19.15 -6.64 -5.70
C GLU A 115 -19.83 -8.01 -5.63
N GLY A 116 -20.99 -8.07 -5.04
CA GLY A 116 -21.83 -9.26 -5.01
C GLY A 116 -21.21 -10.46 -4.29
N ASP A 117 -21.43 -11.62 -4.86
CA ASP A 117 -20.83 -12.86 -4.41
C ASP A 117 -19.41 -13.07 -4.99
N PRO A 118 -18.66 -14.09 -4.51
CA PRO A 118 -17.31 -14.38 -5.01
C PRO A 118 -17.24 -14.61 -6.52
N LYS A 119 -18.26 -15.24 -7.13
CA LYS A 119 -18.29 -15.53 -8.57
C LYS A 119 -18.40 -14.28 -9.41
N ARG A 120 -19.22 -13.33 -8.99
CA ARG A 120 -19.39 -12.06 -9.69
C ARG A 120 -18.09 -11.26 -9.67
N THR A 121 -17.47 -11.15 -8.52
CA THR A 121 -16.15 -10.47 -8.41
C THR A 121 -15.06 -11.19 -9.18
N ASN A 122 -15.02 -12.53 -9.17
CA ASN A 122 -14.11 -13.33 -10.01
C ASN A 122 -14.29 -13.03 -11.51
N ALA A 123 -15.54 -13.00 -11.98
CA ALA A 123 -15.83 -12.65 -13.38
C ALA A 123 -15.34 -11.24 -13.73
N ARG A 124 -15.50 -10.27 -12.81
CA ARG A 124 -14.98 -8.90 -12.97
C ARG A 124 -13.45 -8.91 -13.05
N PHE A 125 -12.75 -9.64 -12.20
CA PHE A 125 -11.30 -9.79 -12.27
C PHE A 125 -10.84 -10.40 -13.59
N LYS A 126 -11.52 -11.45 -14.06
CA LYS A 126 -11.21 -12.07 -15.36
C LYS A 126 -11.40 -11.08 -16.52
N TYR A 127 -12.47 -10.29 -16.48
CA TYR A 127 -12.72 -9.24 -17.48
C TYR A 127 -11.63 -8.18 -17.49
N LEU A 128 -11.30 -7.58 -16.32
CA LEU A 128 -10.31 -6.52 -16.19
C LEU A 128 -8.89 -6.97 -16.54
N SER A 129 -8.56 -8.23 -16.27
CA SER A 129 -7.21 -8.77 -16.46
C SER A 129 -7.01 -9.49 -17.79
N LYS A 130 -8.02 -9.53 -18.66
CA LYS A 130 -8.04 -10.34 -19.89
C LYS A 130 -6.82 -10.09 -20.79
N GLU A 131 -6.46 -8.82 -20.98
CA GLU A 131 -5.39 -8.40 -21.90
C GLU A 131 -4.07 -8.09 -21.17
N SER A 132 -4.02 -8.26 -19.86
CA SER A 132 -2.83 -7.98 -19.06
C SER A 132 -2.05 -9.26 -18.78
N GLU A 133 -0.74 -9.25 -19.00
CA GLU A 133 0.13 -10.34 -18.59
C GLU A 133 0.22 -10.44 -17.07
N ALA A 134 0.44 -9.30 -16.40
CA ALA A 134 0.47 -9.22 -14.94
C ALA A 134 -0.95 -9.14 -14.36
N LYS A 135 -1.29 -10.07 -13.46
CA LYS A 135 -2.55 -10.14 -12.76
C LYS A 135 -2.40 -9.49 -11.38
N ARG A 136 -2.62 -8.18 -11.29
CA ARG A 136 -2.51 -7.41 -10.03
C ARG A 136 -3.90 -7.11 -9.51
N LEU A 137 -4.46 -8.03 -8.72
CA LEU A 137 -5.83 -7.99 -8.25
C LEU A 137 -5.93 -7.25 -6.91
N SER A 138 -6.81 -6.26 -6.81
CA SER A 138 -7.13 -5.58 -5.55
C SER A 138 -8.58 -5.84 -5.20
N THR A 139 -8.80 -6.45 -4.03
CA THR A 139 -10.13 -6.88 -3.58
C THR A 139 -10.68 -5.93 -2.54
N ALA A 140 -11.89 -5.40 -2.80
CA ALA A 140 -12.70 -4.73 -1.79
C ALA A 140 -13.71 -5.73 -1.21
N PHE A 141 -13.83 -5.74 0.11
CA PHE A 141 -14.80 -6.57 0.84
C PHE A 141 -15.99 -5.72 1.27
N ASP A 142 -17.17 -6.34 1.33
CA ASP A 142 -18.38 -5.68 1.83
C ASP A 142 -18.28 -5.36 3.32
N SER A 143 -19.17 -4.51 3.82
CA SER A 143 -19.13 -4.13 5.23
C SER A 143 -19.45 -5.29 6.18
N VAL A 144 -20.14 -6.34 5.72
CA VAL A 144 -20.39 -7.55 6.52
C VAL A 144 -19.06 -8.24 6.80
N THR A 145 -18.25 -8.47 5.76
CA THR A 145 -16.91 -9.04 5.87
C THR A 145 -15.96 -8.13 6.65
N LEU A 146 -15.99 -6.80 6.40
CA LEU A 146 -15.13 -5.81 7.08
C LEU A 146 -15.34 -5.76 8.59
N TYR A 147 -16.57 -6.00 9.07
CA TYR A 147 -16.88 -6.06 10.50
C TYR A 147 -16.79 -7.47 11.08
N GLY A 148 -16.34 -8.45 10.31
CA GLY A 148 -16.16 -9.83 10.77
C GLY A 148 -17.46 -10.58 10.99
N PHE A 149 -18.55 -10.16 10.36
CA PHE A 149 -19.84 -10.85 10.44
C PHE A 149 -19.99 -11.88 9.32
N ASP A 150 -20.83 -12.85 9.59
CA ASP A 150 -21.37 -13.75 8.57
C ASP A 150 -22.58 -13.13 7.87
N PRO A 151 -22.83 -13.44 6.58
CA PRO A 151 -24.08 -13.10 5.90
C PRO A 151 -25.30 -13.67 6.63
N ASP A 152 -26.30 -12.82 6.89
CA ASP A 152 -27.49 -13.18 7.66
C ASP A 152 -28.73 -12.45 7.13
N GLU A 153 -29.92 -12.98 7.43
CA GLU A 153 -31.21 -12.33 7.13
C GLU A 153 -31.53 -11.17 8.10
N ARG A 154 -30.73 -10.94 9.13
CA ARG A 154 -30.88 -9.82 10.05
C ARG A 154 -30.95 -8.50 9.29
N PRO A 155 -31.85 -7.58 9.65
CA PRO A 155 -32.05 -6.31 8.92
C PRO A 155 -30.79 -5.42 8.86
N ASP A 156 -29.93 -5.50 9.87
CA ASP A 156 -28.69 -4.74 9.96
C ASP A 156 -27.56 -5.31 9.07
N ILE A 157 -27.69 -6.55 8.60
CA ILE A 157 -26.72 -7.27 7.77
C ILE A 157 -27.21 -7.48 6.33
N TYR A 158 -28.43 -7.98 6.15
CA TYR A 158 -28.95 -8.42 4.86
C TYR A 158 -28.78 -7.42 3.72
N GLY A 159 -29.11 -6.16 3.98
CA GLY A 159 -28.98 -5.08 2.99
C GLY A 159 -27.55 -4.75 2.58
N LYS A 160 -26.57 -5.23 3.31
CA LYS A 160 -25.12 -4.94 3.09
C LYS A 160 -24.37 -6.07 2.41
N VAL A 161 -24.95 -7.28 2.38
CA VAL A 161 -24.31 -8.46 1.78
C VAL A 161 -23.99 -8.22 0.30
N GLY A 162 -22.72 -8.26 -0.06
CA GLY A 162 -22.22 -8.05 -1.42
C GLY A 162 -22.39 -6.63 -1.98
N ASN A 163 -22.70 -5.64 -1.13
CA ASN A 163 -22.79 -4.24 -1.55
C ASN A 163 -21.49 -3.49 -1.22
N SER A 164 -20.99 -2.73 -2.20
CA SER A 164 -19.73 -1.96 -2.11
C SER A 164 -18.51 -2.82 -1.76
N GLY A 165 -18.56 -4.10 -2.11
CA GLY A 165 -17.51 -5.07 -1.85
C GLY A 165 -18.02 -6.49 -2.03
N VAL A 166 -17.11 -7.46 -2.09
CA VAL A 166 -17.45 -8.88 -2.16
C VAL A 166 -17.73 -9.45 -0.77
N SER A 167 -18.76 -10.29 -0.66
CA SER A 167 -19.07 -11.01 0.57
C SER A 167 -18.25 -12.30 0.69
N ILE A 168 -17.42 -12.42 1.74
CA ILE A 168 -16.59 -13.59 2.02
C ILE A 168 -16.84 -14.04 3.46
N ALA A 169 -17.31 -15.27 3.63
CA ALA A 169 -17.57 -15.87 4.93
C ALA A 169 -16.73 -17.13 5.19
N THR A 170 -16.32 -17.85 4.15
CA THR A 170 -15.66 -19.15 4.26
C THR A 170 -14.44 -19.28 3.36
N LEU A 171 -13.59 -20.28 3.66
CA LEU A 171 -12.47 -20.64 2.78
C LEU A 171 -12.92 -20.98 1.35
N GLN A 172 -14.13 -21.55 1.20
CA GLN A 172 -14.68 -21.88 -0.10
C GLN A 172 -15.03 -20.62 -0.90
N ASP A 173 -15.55 -19.57 -0.25
CA ASP A 173 -15.80 -18.29 -0.90
C ASP A 173 -14.50 -17.66 -1.41
N MET A 174 -13.43 -17.74 -0.61
CA MET A 174 -12.10 -17.27 -1.01
C MET A 174 -11.55 -18.05 -2.21
N ALA A 175 -11.75 -19.36 -2.24
CA ALA A 175 -11.34 -20.21 -3.36
C ALA A 175 -12.10 -19.85 -4.66
N GLU A 176 -13.41 -19.58 -4.58
CA GLU A 176 -14.20 -19.13 -5.72
C GLU A 176 -13.80 -17.74 -6.21
N LEU A 177 -13.47 -16.82 -5.29
CA LEU A 177 -13.05 -15.47 -5.62
C LEU A 177 -11.81 -15.45 -6.52
N TYR A 178 -10.86 -16.35 -6.30
CA TYR A 178 -9.62 -16.43 -7.07
C TYR A 178 -9.55 -17.64 -8.01
N ASP A 179 -10.68 -18.25 -8.31
CA ASP A 179 -10.74 -19.37 -9.25
C ASP A 179 -10.20 -19.00 -10.64
N GLY A 180 -9.30 -19.85 -11.16
CA GLY A 180 -8.65 -19.64 -12.46
C GLY A 180 -7.45 -18.68 -12.43
N PHE A 181 -7.08 -18.12 -11.27
CA PHE A 181 -5.84 -17.38 -11.08
C PHE A 181 -4.84 -18.23 -10.29
N ASP A 182 -3.65 -18.44 -10.83
CA ASP A 182 -2.56 -19.06 -10.07
C ASP A 182 -1.95 -18.05 -9.10
N LEU A 183 -2.23 -18.21 -7.81
CA LEU A 183 -1.79 -17.28 -6.76
C LEU A 183 -0.28 -17.33 -6.49
N CYS A 184 0.41 -18.35 -6.99
CA CYS A 184 1.87 -18.48 -6.89
C CYS A 184 2.62 -18.11 -8.19
N ALA A 185 1.90 -17.77 -9.27
CA ALA A 185 2.53 -17.33 -10.50
C ALA A 185 3.34 -16.03 -10.27
N PRO A 186 4.54 -15.91 -10.86
CA PRO A 186 5.37 -14.70 -10.70
C PRO A 186 4.68 -13.40 -11.15
N THR A 187 3.72 -13.51 -12.07
CA THR A 187 2.95 -12.39 -12.63
C THR A 187 1.66 -12.11 -11.86
N THR A 188 1.29 -12.94 -10.88
CA THR A 188 0.08 -12.75 -10.06
C THR A 188 0.43 -12.12 -8.72
N SER A 189 -0.33 -11.10 -8.31
CA SER A 189 -0.29 -10.54 -6.96
C SER A 189 -1.67 -10.08 -6.52
N VAL A 190 -2.01 -10.30 -5.25
CA VAL A 190 -3.30 -9.95 -4.67
C VAL A 190 -3.12 -8.90 -3.58
N SER A 191 -3.96 -7.88 -3.57
CA SER A 191 -4.07 -6.91 -2.49
C SER A 191 -5.47 -7.01 -1.87
N MET A 192 -5.54 -7.09 -0.56
CA MET A 192 -6.80 -7.26 0.18
C MET A 192 -7.02 -6.05 1.08
N THR A 193 -8.07 -5.27 0.77
CA THR A 193 -8.46 -4.08 1.53
C THR A 193 -9.33 -4.50 2.72
N ILE A 194 -8.70 -4.95 3.79
CA ILE A 194 -9.36 -5.42 5.00
C ILE A 194 -8.47 -5.15 6.21
N ASN A 195 -9.05 -4.87 7.38
CA ASN A 195 -8.33 -4.46 8.58
C ASN A 195 -8.65 -5.33 9.79
N GLY A 196 -9.71 -5.07 10.56
CA GLY A 196 -10.00 -5.83 11.78
C GLY A 196 -9.96 -7.35 11.57
N PRO A 197 -10.73 -7.93 10.65
CA PRO A 197 -10.70 -9.36 10.34
C PRO A 197 -9.57 -9.78 9.40
N ALA A 198 -8.61 -8.91 9.10
CA ALA A 198 -7.50 -9.20 8.20
C ALA A 198 -6.75 -10.50 8.53
N PRO A 199 -6.48 -10.87 9.79
CA PRO A 199 -5.82 -12.14 10.10
C PRO A 199 -6.60 -13.36 9.58
N THR A 200 -7.92 -13.36 9.77
CA THR A 200 -8.79 -14.46 9.31
C THR A 200 -8.84 -14.53 7.77
N ILE A 201 -9.04 -13.41 7.11
CA ILE A 201 -9.06 -13.32 5.63
C ILE A 201 -7.70 -13.70 5.03
N LEU A 202 -6.61 -13.28 5.64
CA LEU A 202 -5.26 -13.69 5.22
C LEU A 202 -5.05 -15.20 5.37
N ALA A 203 -5.52 -15.80 6.47
CA ALA A 203 -5.45 -17.24 6.66
C ALA A 203 -6.28 -18.00 5.61
N MET A 204 -7.48 -17.52 5.25
CA MET A 204 -8.27 -18.07 4.14
C MET A 204 -7.53 -17.96 2.80
N PHE A 205 -6.94 -16.80 2.52
CA PHE A 205 -6.17 -16.57 1.29
C PHE A 205 -4.96 -17.50 1.15
N LEU A 206 -4.14 -17.62 2.21
CA LEU A 206 -2.97 -18.51 2.18
C LEU A 206 -3.36 -19.97 2.05
N ASN A 207 -4.42 -20.43 2.74
CA ASN A 207 -4.94 -21.78 2.55
C ASN A 207 -5.50 -22.00 1.14
N THR A 208 -6.15 -21.01 0.53
CA THR A 208 -6.58 -21.08 -0.87
C THR A 208 -5.39 -21.29 -1.81
N ALA A 209 -4.31 -20.53 -1.63
CA ALA A 209 -3.09 -20.70 -2.43
C ALA A 209 -2.46 -22.09 -2.25
N ILE A 210 -2.41 -22.60 -1.00
CA ILE A 210 -1.91 -23.94 -0.70
C ILE A 210 -2.77 -25.01 -1.40
N ASN A 211 -4.10 -24.91 -1.27
CA ASN A 211 -5.03 -25.86 -1.88
C ASN A 211 -4.94 -25.87 -3.41
N GLN A 212 -4.71 -24.70 -4.05
CA GLN A 212 -4.47 -24.64 -5.49
C GLN A 212 -3.23 -25.44 -5.91
N GLN A 213 -2.14 -25.38 -5.15
CA GLN A 213 -0.90 -26.10 -5.47
C GLN A 213 -1.03 -27.61 -5.18
N ILE A 214 -1.78 -27.99 -4.14
CA ILE A 214 -2.14 -29.40 -3.88
C ILE A 214 -2.97 -29.96 -5.05
N ALA A 215 -4.00 -29.24 -5.50
CA ALA A 215 -4.81 -29.66 -6.64
C ALA A 215 -4.00 -29.80 -7.94
N LYS A 216 -3.01 -28.94 -8.16
CA LYS A 216 -2.07 -29.09 -9.28
C LYS A 216 -1.23 -30.36 -9.17
N PHE A 217 -0.70 -30.63 -7.99
CA PHE A 217 0.05 -31.86 -7.74
C PHE A 217 -0.82 -33.11 -8.01
N GLU A 218 -2.06 -33.13 -7.52
CA GLU A 218 -3.00 -34.22 -7.75
C GLU A 218 -3.30 -34.42 -9.25
N ALA A 219 -3.49 -33.32 -9.99
CA ALA A 219 -3.71 -33.38 -11.43
C ALA A 219 -2.48 -33.91 -12.19
N GLU A 220 -1.27 -33.54 -11.77
CA GLU A 220 -0.02 -33.97 -12.39
C GLU A 220 0.38 -35.42 -12.02
N LYS A 221 0.16 -35.82 -10.77
CA LYS A 221 0.58 -37.12 -10.24
C LYS A 221 -0.50 -38.19 -10.26
N GLY A 222 -1.77 -37.81 -10.44
CA GLY A 222 -2.93 -38.73 -10.39
C GLY A 222 -3.23 -39.29 -9.00
N ARG A 223 -2.67 -38.69 -7.93
CA ARG A 223 -2.88 -39.06 -6.52
C ARG A 223 -2.74 -37.86 -5.60
N ALA A 224 -3.30 -37.95 -4.40
CA ALA A 224 -3.05 -36.97 -3.35
C ALA A 224 -1.58 -37.02 -2.89
N PRO A 225 -1.01 -35.86 -2.43
CA PRO A 225 0.31 -35.84 -1.82
C PRO A 225 0.31 -36.60 -0.49
N ASP A 226 1.43 -37.23 -0.15
CA ASP A 226 1.66 -37.69 1.21
C ASP A 226 2.00 -36.50 2.17
N ASP A 227 2.17 -36.81 3.47
CA ASP A 227 2.39 -35.77 4.48
C ASP A 227 3.67 -34.95 4.23
N ALA A 228 4.74 -35.57 3.72
CA ALA A 228 5.99 -34.90 3.42
C ALA A 228 5.84 -34.01 2.17
N GLU A 229 5.23 -34.54 1.11
CA GLU A 229 4.92 -33.81 -0.12
C GLU A 229 3.98 -32.62 0.18
N ALA A 230 2.95 -32.81 1.02
CA ALA A 230 2.04 -31.76 1.43
C ALA A 230 2.76 -30.64 2.20
N ALA A 231 3.70 -31.00 3.09
CA ALA A 231 4.53 -30.03 3.82
C ALA A 231 5.45 -29.24 2.88
N ASP A 232 6.06 -29.91 1.90
CA ASP A 232 6.91 -29.26 0.88
C ASP A 232 6.10 -28.31 -0.01
N ILE A 233 4.91 -28.72 -0.47
CA ILE A 233 3.98 -27.89 -1.24
C ILE A 233 3.60 -26.65 -0.43
N ARG A 234 3.25 -26.81 0.85
CA ARG A 234 2.92 -25.72 1.75
C ARG A 234 4.09 -24.73 1.87
N ALA A 235 5.29 -25.22 2.16
CA ALA A 235 6.49 -24.38 2.31
C ALA A 235 6.81 -23.63 1.00
N TRP A 236 6.75 -24.31 -0.13
CA TRP A 236 6.95 -23.69 -1.43
C TRP A 236 5.89 -22.62 -1.73
N THR A 237 4.62 -22.89 -1.46
CA THR A 237 3.52 -21.94 -1.65
C THR A 237 3.74 -20.67 -0.85
N LEU A 238 4.01 -20.79 0.45
CA LEU A 238 4.24 -19.65 1.35
C LEU A 238 5.45 -18.80 0.93
N ALA A 239 6.50 -19.41 0.38
CA ALA A 239 7.66 -18.71 -0.12
C ALA A 239 7.43 -17.98 -1.45
N ASN A 240 6.43 -18.39 -2.25
CA ASN A 240 6.21 -17.88 -3.61
C ASN A 240 4.96 -17.01 -3.77
N VAL A 241 3.94 -17.18 -2.92
CA VAL A 241 2.73 -16.35 -2.94
C VAL A 241 3.07 -14.87 -2.83
N ARG A 242 2.34 -14.03 -3.60
CA ARG A 242 2.60 -12.59 -3.68
C ARG A 242 1.35 -11.78 -3.38
N GLY A 243 1.51 -10.78 -2.56
CA GLY A 243 0.38 -9.92 -2.25
C GLY A 243 0.62 -8.98 -1.08
N THR A 244 -0.49 -8.42 -0.64
CA THR A 244 -0.55 -7.48 0.49
C THR A 244 -1.89 -7.68 1.18
N VAL A 245 -1.89 -7.71 2.49
CA VAL A 245 -3.09 -7.45 3.29
C VAL A 245 -2.96 -6.06 3.90
N GLN A 246 -4.03 -5.26 3.90
CA GLN A 246 -3.95 -3.91 4.46
C GLN A 246 -3.67 -3.95 5.96
N ALA A 247 -4.54 -4.57 6.74
CA ALA A 247 -4.33 -4.92 8.15
C ALA A 247 -3.83 -3.76 9.05
N ASP A 248 -4.00 -2.49 8.64
CA ASP A 248 -3.56 -1.34 9.43
C ASP A 248 -4.61 -0.96 10.48
N ILE A 249 -4.48 -1.56 11.66
CA ILE A 249 -5.39 -1.38 12.78
C ILE A 249 -5.23 -0.02 13.47
N LEU A 250 -4.09 0.63 13.34
CA LEU A 250 -3.85 1.94 13.96
C LEU A 250 -4.61 3.05 13.22
N LYS A 251 -4.56 3.05 11.88
CA LYS A 251 -5.31 4.03 11.09
C LYS A 251 -6.82 3.84 11.18
N GLU A 252 -7.31 2.64 11.48
CA GLU A 252 -8.74 2.40 11.69
C GLU A 252 -9.29 3.19 12.87
N ASP A 253 -8.56 3.20 13.98
CA ASP A 253 -8.93 4.02 15.13
C ASP A 253 -8.82 5.51 14.82
N GLN A 254 -7.75 5.91 14.14
CA GLN A 254 -7.45 7.32 13.87
C GLN A 254 -8.41 7.95 12.85
N GLY A 255 -8.76 7.24 11.77
CA GLY A 255 -9.46 7.82 10.63
C GLY A 255 -10.79 7.16 10.24
N GLN A 256 -11.00 5.87 10.51
CA GLN A 256 -12.16 5.13 9.98
C GLN A 256 -13.22 4.73 11.01
N ASN A 257 -12.87 4.57 12.28
CA ASN A 257 -13.74 4.05 13.34
C ASN A 257 -14.34 2.65 13.04
N THR A 258 -13.58 1.78 12.42
CA THR A 258 -14.00 0.43 12.02
C THR A 258 -13.31 -0.66 12.85
N CYS A 259 -12.67 -0.29 13.96
CA CYS A 259 -12.04 -1.23 14.88
C CYS A 259 -13.05 -2.22 15.45
N ILE A 260 -12.73 -3.51 15.39
CA ILE A 260 -13.54 -4.59 15.97
C ILE A 260 -12.89 -5.21 17.19
N PHE A 261 -11.57 -5.15 17.32
CA PHE A 261 -10.79 -5.62 18.46
C PHE A 261 -10.10 -4.47 19.19
N SER A 262 -9.78 -4.66 20.47
CA SER A 262 -8.95 -3.71 21.22
C SER A 262 -7.59 -3.53 20.52
N THR A 263 -7.02 -2.33 20.63
CA THR A 263 -5.74 -2.00 19.96
C THR A 263 -4.62 -2.95 20.38
N GLU A 264 -4.54 -3.30 21.66
CA GLU A 264 -3.54 -4.22 22.18
C GLU A 264 -3.67 -5.63 21.57
N PHE A 265 -4.90 -6.17 21.55
CA PHE A 265 -5.16 -7.48 20.96
C PHE A 265 -4.89 -7.49 19.45
N ALA A 266 -5.28 -6.43 18.75
CA ALA A 266 -5.02 -6.28 17.33
C ALA A 266 -3.52 -6.19 17.02
N LEU A 267 -2.74 -5.44 17.80
CA LEU A 267 -1.27 -5.38 17.67
C LEU A 267 -0.61 -6.75 17.93
N ARG A 268 -1.12 -7.50 18.92
CA ARG A 268 -0.67 -8.88 19.15
C ARG A 268 -0.90 -9.75 17.92
N MET A 269 -2.10 -9.73 17.33
CA MET A 269 -2.41 -10.50 16.13
C MET A 269 -1.50 -10.11 14.95
N MET A 270 -1.21 -8.82 14.79
CA MET A 270 -0.30 -8.34 13.75
C MET A 270 1.12 -8.87 13.96
N ALA A 271 1.61 -8.86 15.18
CA ALA A 271 2.91 -9.41 15.53
C ALA A 271 2.96 -10.93 15.31
N ASP A 272 1.87 -11.64 15.59
CA ASP A 272 1.76 -13.08 15.35
C ASP A 272 1.77 -13.43 13.84
N ILE A 273 1.10 -12.62 13.00
CA ILE A 273 1.21 -12.73 11.54
C ILE A 273 2.67 -12.56 11.10
N GLN A 274 3.35 -11.54 11.61
CA GLN A 274 4.72 -11.25 11.22
C GLN A 274 5.68 -12.35 11.68
N ALA A 275 5.54 -12.87 12.90
CA ALA A 275 6.31 -14.01 13.39
C ALA A 275 6.10 -15.25 12.51
N TYR A 276 4.84 -15.54 12.18
CA TYR A 276 4.51 -16.64 11.25
C TYR A 276 5.16 -16.45 9.87
N PHE A 277 5.20 -15.22 9.34
CA PHE A 277 5.85 -14.92 8.07
C PHE A 277 7.35 -15.16 8.12
N VAL A 278 8.02 -14.76 9.20
CA VAL A 278 9.46 -15.00 9.41
C VAL A 278 9.74 -16.50 9.50
N GLU A 279 9.01 -17.23 10.34
CA GLU A 279 9.17 -18.68 10.55
C GLU A 279 8.93 -19.48 9.28
N ASN A 280 7.91 -19.14 8.50
CA ASN A 280 7.51 -19.85 7.28
C ASN A 280 8.12 -19.25 6.00
N ARG A 281 9.06 -18.29 6.13
CA ARG A 281 9.77 -17.66 5.01
C ARG A 281 8.86 -17.02 3.95
N VAL A 282 7.76 -16.39 4.38
CA VAL A 282 6.86 -15.65 3.50
C VAL A 282 7.54 -14.35 3.08
N ARG A 283 8.18 -14.33 1.89
CA ARG A 283 9.09 -13.25 1.49
C ARG A 283 8.50 -12.25 0.49
N ASN A 284 7.45 -12.64 -0.22
CA ASN A 284 6.89 -11.86 -1.32
C ASN A 284 5.50 -11.29 -0.98
N PHE A 285 5.14 -11.32 0.30
CA PHE A 285 3.86 -10.84 0.79
C PHE A 285 4.06 -9.76 1.85
N TYR A 286 3.36 -8.64 1.73
CA TYR A 286 3.38 -7.59 2.73
C TYR A 286 2.34 -7.91 3.82
N SER A 287 2.80 -8.05 5.05
CA SER A 287 1.98 -8.39 6.23
C SER A 287 1.07 -7.24 6.66
N VAL A 288 1.46 -6.03 6.32
CA VAL A 288 0.68 -4.81 6.55
C VAL A 288 0.94 -3.81 5.43
N SER A 289 -0.08 -3.06 5.06
CA SER A 289 0.02 -1.85 4.25
C SER A 289 -0.38 -0.67 5.12
N ILE A 290 0.63 0.00 5.69
CA ILE A 290 0.47 1.12 6.62
C ILE A 290 -0.13 2.29 5.84
N SER A 291 -1.36 2.71 6.22
CA SER A 291 -2.22 3.43 5.31
C SER A 291 -2.50 4.86 5.74
N GLY A 292 -1.91 5.81 5.03
CA GLY A 292 -2.29 7.23 5.04
C GLY A 292 -3.50 7.56 4.16
N TYR A 293 -3.81 6.71 3.18
CA TYR A 293 -4.93 6.95 2.27
C TYR A 293 -6.24 7.24 3.03
N HIS A 294 -6.62 6.37 3.96
CA HIS A 294 -7.86 6.54 4.72
C HIS A 294 -7.82 7.72 5.70
N ILE A 295 -6.65 8.06 6.20
CA ILE A 295 -6.44 9.26 7.04
C ILE A 295 -6.71 10.52 6.20
N ALA A 296 -6.21 10.58 4.98
CA ALA A 296 -6.46 11.66 4.03
C ALA A 296 -7.95 11.70 3.61
N GLU A 297 -8.56 10.54 3.30
CA GLU A 297 -9.97 10.46 2.93
C GLU A 297 -10.91 10.87 4.09
N ALA A 298 -10.50 10.67 5.34
CA ALA A 298 -11.20 11.17 6.52
C ALA A 298 -11.07 12.70 6.73
N GLY A 299 -10.14 13.35 6.01
CA GLY A 299 -10.03 14.80 6.00
C GLY A 299 -8.67 15.39 6.32
N ALA A 300 -7.67 14.58 6.63
CA ALA A 300 -6.32 15.04 6.93
C ALA A 300 -5.68 15.76 5.73
N ASN A 301 -4.90 16.78 6.03
CA ASN A 301 -4.01 17.42 5.06
C ASN A 301 -2.79 16.52 4.76
N PRO A 302 -1.97 16.84 3.73
CA PRO A 302 -0.81 16.00 3.36
C PRO A 302 0.21 15.82 4.50
N ILE A 303 0.42 16.82 5.36
CA ILE A 303 1.38 16.74 6.47
C ILE A 303 0.90 15.72 7.51
N SER A 304 -0.34 15.85 7.98
CA SER A 304 -0.94 14.93 8.94
C SER A 304 -1.07 13.52 8.37
N GLN A 305 -1.43 13.37 7.08
CA GLN A 305 -1.41 12.10 6.41
C GLN A 305 -0.03 11.42 6.52
N LEU A 306 1.02 12.12 6.12
CA LEU A 306 2.37 11.58 6.08
C LEU A 306 2.91 11.29 7.49
N ALA A 307 2.76 12.24 8.42
CA ALA A 307 3.26 12.12 9.77
C ALA A 307 2.60 10.96 10.53
N PHE A 308 1.27 10.84 10.49
CA PHE A 308 0.56 9.77 11.18
C PHE A 308 0.89 8.41 10.58
N THR A 309 1.01 8.32 9.26
CA THR A 309 1.34 7.07 8.58
C THR A 309 2.75 6.59 8.93
N LEU A 310 3.75 7.46 8.89
CA LEU A 310 5.12 7.09 9.26
C LEU A 310 5.23 6.77 10.76
N ALA A 311 4.56 7.53 11.63
CA ALA A 311 4.51 7.25 13.06
C ALA A 311 3.87 5.87 13.35
N ASN A 312 2.78 5.51 12.65
CA ASN A 312 2.20 4.17 12.70
C ASN A 312 3.21 3.11 12.24
N GLY A 313 3.97 3.39 11.17
CA GLY A 313 5.02 2.50 10.67
C GLY A 313 6.08 2.21 11.73
N PHE A 314 6.58 3.23 12.39
CA PHE A 314 7.54 3.07 13.48
C PHE A 314 6.92 2.35 14.69
N THR A 315 5.63 2.52 14.96
CA THR A 315 4.93 1.78 16.02
C THR A 315 4.89 0.29 15.74
N PHE A 316 4.62 -0.14 14.49
CA PHE A 316 4.73 -1.54 14.10
C PHE A 316 6.16 -2.07 14.23
N VAL A 317 7.17 -1.29 13.82
CA VAL A 317 8.58 -1.67 13.98
C VAL A 317 8.92 -1.92 15.46
N GLU A 318 8.59 -0.98 16.33
CA GLU A 318 8.86 -1.10 17.78
C GLU A 318 8.08 -2.29 18.41
N ALA A 319 6.83 -2.52 18.01
CA ALA A 319 6.04 -3.65 18.49
C ALA A 319 6.66 -5.00 18.09
N TYR A 320 7.19 -5.13 16.89
CA TYR A 320 7.80 -6.36 16.41
C TYR A 320 9.19 -6.59 17.02
N LEU A 321 9.98 -5.52 17.20
CA LEU A 321 11.25 -5.59 17.94
C LEU A 321 11.04 -6.00 19.41
N ALA A 322 10.00 -5.45 20.06
CA ALA A 322 9.65 -5.81 21.44
C ALA A 322 9.27 -7.31 21.58
N ARG A 323 8.80 -7.95 20.50
CA ARG A 323 8.56 -9.40 20.43
C ARG A 323 9.82 -10.22 20.11
N GLY A 324 10.99 -9.59 20.03
CA GLY A 324 12.28 -10.24 19.80
C GLY A 324 12.57 -10.57 18.33
N MET A 325 11.80 -10.05 17.37
CA MET A 325 12.09 -10.23 15.95
C MET A 325 13.27 -9.36 15.50
N ASN A 326 14.07 -9.85 14.56
CA ASN A 326 15.13 -9.06 13.95
C ASN A 326 14.56 -8.10 12.90
N ILE A 327 15.04 -6.85 12.87
CA ILE A 327 14.55 -5.80 11.97
C ILE A 327 14.60 -6.22 10.49
N ASP A 328 15.64 -6.89 10.07
CA ASP A 328 15.85 -7.27 8.67
C ASP A 328 15.04 -8.48 8.21
N ASP A 329 14.50 -9.23 9.16
CA ASP A 329 13.61 -10.36 8.86
C ASP A 329 12.18 -9.90 8.56
N PHE A 330 11.72 -8.78 9.14
CA PHE A 330 10.35 -8.32 8.98
C PHE A 330 10.18 -6.99 8.22
N ALA A 331 11.09 -6.03 8.33
CA ALA A 331 10.92 -4.72 7.71
C ALA A 331 10.67 -4.78 6.18
N PRO A 332 11.29 -5.71 5.43
CA PRO A 332 10.96 -5.89 4.01
C PRO A 332 9.50 -6.29 3.71
N ASN A 333 8.76 -6.80 4.69
CA ASN A 333 7.33 -7.15 4.58
C ASN A 333 6.39 -5.99 4.94
N LEU A 334 6.92 -4.83 5.33
CA LEU A 334 6.15 -3.61 5.53
C LEU A 334 6.01 -2.86 4.21
N SER A 335 4.82 -2.35 3.94
CA SER A 335 4.56 -1.44 2.84
C SER A 335 3.71 -0.27 3.30
N PHE A 336 3.65 0.77 2.48
CA PHE A 336 2.91 1.99 2.80
C PHE A 336 1.87 2.27 1.72
N PHE A 337 0.85 3.03 2.08
CA PHE A 337 -0.22 3.38 1.18
C PHE A 337 -0.64 4.84 1.41
N PHE A 338 -0.52 5.68 0.38
CA PHE A 338 -0.84 7.10 0.46
C PHE A 338 -1.90 7.50 -0.55
N SER A 339 -2.61 8.60 -0.24
CA SER A 339 -3.47 9.32 -1.16
C SER A 339 -2.68 10.46 -1.83
N ASN A 340 -2.93 10.71 -3.10
CA ASN A 340 -2.51 11.93 -3.77
C ASN A 340 -3.72 12.81 -4.06
N GLY A 341 -3.70 14.03 -3.51
CA GLY A 341 -4.67 15.08 -3.77
C GLY A 341 -4.15 16.15 -4.73
N MET A 342 -4.60 17.39 -4.55
CA MET A 342 -4.30 18.52 -5.44
C MET A 342 -3.36 19.55 -4.82
N ASP A 343 -3.07 19.48 -3.50
CA ASP A 343 -2.16 20.38 -2.82
C ASP A 343 -0.70 20.12 -3.27
N PRO A 344 0.17 21.13 -3.29
CA PRO A 344 1.54 21.01 -3.81
C PRO A 344 2.39 19.99 -3.03
N GLU A 345 2.14 19.80 -1.73
CA GLU A 345 2.85 18.87 -0.86
C GLU A 345 2.74 17.41 -1.33
N TYR A 346 1.67 17.04 -2.02
CA TYR A 346 1.53 15.71 -2.61
C TYR A 346 2.61 15.39 -3.65
N THR A 347 3.20 16.42 -4.28
CA THR A 347 4.29 16.24 -5.26
C THR A 347 5.57 15.70 -4.62
N VAL A 348 5.77 15.94 -3.33
CA VAL A 348 7.00 15.56 -2.60
C VAL A 348 6.77 14.55 -1.49
N MET A 349 5.54 14.08 -1.31
CA MET A 349 5.18 13.20 -0.20
C MET A 349 6.03 11.92 -0.16
N GLY A 350 6.18 11.23 -1.29
CA GLY A 350 6.97 10.01 -1.36
C GLY A 350 8.47 10.27 -1.18
N ARG A 351 8.97 11.41 -1.66
CA ARG A 351 10.36 11.85 -1.46
C ARG A 351 10.68 11.97 0.03
N VAL A 352 9.84 12.70 0.76
CA VAL A 352 9.98 12.91 2.21
C VAL A 352 9.80 11.58 2.97
N ALA A 353 8.79 10.80 2.61
CA ALA A 353 8.55 9.49 3.23
C ALA A 353 9.77 8.57 3.13
N ARG A 354 10.35 8.44 1.93
CA ARG A 354 11.54 7.61 1.69
C ARG A 354 12.74 8.09 2.49
N ARG A 355 12.99 9.40 2.51
CA ARG A 355 14.13 10.00 3.23
C ARG A 355 14.02 9.78 4.73
N ILE A 356 12.90 10.14 5.34
CA ILE A 356 12.68 9.96 6.79
C ILE A 356 12.81 8.47 7.17
N TRP A 357 12.15 7.59 6.42
CA TRP A 357 12.20 6.15 6.68
C TRP A 357 13.62 5.58 6.58
N ALA A 358 14.32 5.87 5.48
CA ALA A 358 15.66 5.34 5.24
C ALA A 358 16.65 5.78 6.32
N VAL A 359 16.64 7.06 6.69
CA VAL A 359 17.52 7.60 7.73
C VAL A 359 17.20 6.97 9.09
N ALA A 360 15.91 6.90 9.48
CA ALA A 360 15.52 6.28 10.75
C ALA A 360 15.87 4.80 10.79
N MET A 361 15.61 4.05 9.72
CA MET A 361 15.92 2.61 9.66
C MET A 361 17.42 2.34 9.76
N ARG A 362 18.25 3.16 9.13
CA ARG A 362 19.71 3.02 9.21
C ARG A 362 20.25 3.46 10.56
N GLU A 363 19.93 4.68 10.98
CA GLU A 363 20.60 5.31 12.13
C GLU A 363 20.07 4.84 13.49
N ARG A 364 18.75 4.62 13.59
CA ARG A 364 18.12 4.19 14.85
C ARG A 364 18.06 2.68 15.01
N TYR A 365 17.75 1.96 13.93
CA TYR A 365 17.49 0.52 13.99
C TYR A 365 18.63 -0.34 13.45
N GLY A 366 19.66 0.25 12.82
CA GLY A 366 20.79 -0.48 12.26
C GLY A 366 20.40 -1.43 11.11
N ALA A 367 19.29 -1.15 10.44
CA ALA A 367 18.71 -1.97 9.41
C ALA A 367 19.57 -1.97 8.13
N ASN A 368 19.57 -3.09 7.40
CA ASN A 368 20.26 -3.20 6.14
C ASN A 368 19.58 -2.40 5.00
N GLU A 369 20.25 -2.29 3.86
CA GLU A 369 19.79 -1.53 2.70
C GLU A 369 18.38 -1.93 2.24
N ARG A 370 18.02 -3.22 2.26
CA ARG A 370 16.70 -3.70 1.84
C ARG A 370 15.60 -3.20 2.75
N SER A 371 15.86 -3.14 4.05
CA SER A 371 14.93 -2.68 5.09
C SER A 371 14.78 -1.16 5.11
N GLN A 372 15.81 -0.42 4.65
CA GLN A 372 15.77 1.05 4.52
C GLN A 372 14.86 1.54 3.38
N LYS A 373 14.51 0.67 2.42
CA LYS A 373 13.75 1.03 1.22
C LYS A 373 12.25 1.04 1.50
N LEU A 374 11.69 2.22 1.73
CA LEU A 374 10.24 2.41 1.85
C LEU A 374 9.55 2.19 0.49
N LYS A 375 8.64 1.22 0.43
CA LYS A 375 7.82 0.93 -0.74
C LYS A 375 6.39 1.33 -0.46
N TYR A 376 5.76 2.00 -1.42
CA TYR A 376 4.41 2.49 -1.23
C TYR A 376 3.55 2.39 -2.48
N HIS A 377 2.27 2.24 -2.23
CA HIS A 377 1.19 2.34 -3.20
C HIS A 377 0.58 3.73 -3.12
N ILE A 378 0.20 4.30 -4.26
CA ILE A 378 -0.63 5.50 -4.34
C ILE A 378 -2.01 5.13 -4.88
N GLN A 379 -3.04 5.68 -4.26
CA GLN A 379 -4.36 5.83 -4.86
C GLN A 379 -4.67 7.32 -4.99
N THR A 380 -5.21 7.73 -6.12
CA THR A 380 -5.66 9.11 -6.31
C THR A 380 -6.78 9.43 -5.32
N SER A 381 -6.88 10.69 -4.86
CA SER A 381 -7.79 11.07 -3.78
C SER A 381 -9.28 10.93 -4.18
N GLY A 382 -10.03 10.16 -3.40
CA GLY A 382 -11.47 10.09 -3.50
C GLY A 382 -12.17 11.40 -3.11
N ARG A 383 -11.58 12.16 -2.19
CA ARG A 383 -12.09 13.49 -1.79
C ARG A 383 -12.05 14.53 -2.92
N SER A 384 -11.24 14.30 -3.93
CA SER A 384 -11.17 15.15 -5.12
C SER A 384 -12.24 14.84 -6.15
N LEU A 385 -13.00 13.76 -5.96
CA LEU A 385 -14.11 13.38 -6.83
C LEU A 385 -15.39 14.06 -6.37
N HIS A 386 -16.06 14.73 -7.29
CA HIS A 386 -17.31 15.43 -7.03
C HIS A 386 -18.43 14.86 -7.90
N ALA A 387 -19.65 14.77 -7.34
CA ALA A 387 -20.82 14.31 -8.07
C ALA A 387 -21.30 15.33 -9.11
N GLN A 388 -21.05 16.63 -8.86
CA GLN A 388 -21.29 17.69 -9.83
C GLN A 388 -20.22 17.64 -10.92
N GLU A 389 -20.62 17.76 -12.19
CA GLU A 389 -19.71 17.77 -13.34
C GLU A 389 -18.67 16.63 -13.28
N MET A 390 -19.17 15.39 -13.07
CA MET A 390 -18.34 14.19 -12.83
C MET A 390 -17.25 13.96 -13.88
N ASP A 391 -17.48 14.38 -15.12
CA ASP A 391 -16.47 14.23 -16.21
C ASP A 391 -15.16 14.98 -15.90
N PHE A 392 -15.19 16.05 -15.10
CA PHE A 392 -13.99 16.75 -14.68
C PHE A 392 -13.15 15.96 -13.69
N ASN A 393 -13.68 14.90 -13.08
CA ASN A 393 -12.95 14.05 -12.15
C ASN A 393 -11.80 13.32 -12.83
N ASP A 394 -11.95 12.88 -14.11
CA ASP A 394 -10.85 12.27 -14.86
C ASP A 394 -9.65 13.21 -15.04
N ILE A 395 -9.90 14.52 -15.16
CA ILE A 395 -8.84 15.52 -15.27
C ILE A 395 -8.08 15.61 -13.94
N ARG A 396 -8.79 15.66 -12.81
CA ARG A 396 -8.20 15.70 -11.46
C ARG A 396 -7.39 14.42 -11.20
N THR A 397 -7.98 13.27 -11.47
CA THR A 397 -7.32 11.96 -11.35
C THR A 397 -6.07 11.86 -12.21
N THR A 398 -6.07 12.42 -13.43
CA THR A 398 -4.90 12.43 -14.32
C THR A 398 -3.74 13.22 -13.72
N LEU A 399 -3.99 14.40 -13.15
CA LEU A 399 -2.95 15.22 -12.52
C LEU A 399 -2.37 14.52 -11.28
N GLN A 400 -3.22 13.94 -10.45
CA GLN A 400 -2.80 13.19 -9.26
C GLN A 400 -1.98 11.95 -9.62
N ALA A 401 -2.38 11.22 -10.66
CA ALA A 401 -1.63 10.09 -11.18
C ALA A 401 -0.26 10.51 -11.75
N LEU A 402 -0.20 11.65 -12.45
CA LEU A 402 1.03 12.17 -13.03
C LEU A 402 2.07 12.47 -11.95
N ILE A 403 1.70 13.17 -10.88
CA ILE A 403 2.64 13.45 -9.78
C ILE A 403 3.08 12.17 -9.05
N ALA A 404 2.21 11.17 -8.91
CA ALA A 404 2.57 9.87 -8.34
C ALA A 404 3.64 9.15 -9.19
N VAL A 405 3.52 9.17 -10.52
CA VAL A 405 4.50 8.60 -11.44
C VAL A 405 5.83 9.36 -11.38
N TYR A 406 5.78 10.69 -11.29
CA TYR A 406 6.98 11.53 -11.18
C TYR A 406 7.73 11.32 -9.87
N ASP A 407 7.01 11.03 -8.80
CA ASP A 407 7.60 10.72 -7.49
C ASP A 407 8.00 9.24 -7.32
N ASN A 408 8.01 8.45 -8.39
CA ASN A 408 8.45 7.06 -8.38
C ASN A 408 7.70 6.16 -7.39
N CYS A 409 6.37 6.29 -7.30
CA CYS A 409 5.55 5.34 -6.55
C CYS A 409 5.75 3.90 -7.06
N ASN A 410 5.63 2.91 -6.17
CA ASN A 410 5.86 1.51 -6.55
C ASN A 410 4.66 0.87 -7.24
N SER A 411 3.45 1.35 -6.96
CA SER A 411 2.23 1.01 -7.67
C SER A 411 1.20 2.12 -7.56
N LEU A 412 0.28 2.17 -8.50
CA LEU A 412 -0.72 3.23 -8.63
C LEU A 412 -2.09 2.64 -8.90
N HIS A 413 -3.10 3.19 -8.22
CA HIS A 413 -4.51 3.05 -8.58
C HIS A 413 -5.10 4.42 -8.89
N THR A 414 -5.82 4.51 -9.99
CA THR A 414 -6.58 5.70 -10.41
C THR A 414 -8.06 5.45 -10.18
N ASN A 415 -8.72 6.32 -9.42
CA ASN A 415 -10.14 6.23 -9.17
C ASN A 415 -10.94 6.49 -10.46
N ALA A 416 -12.05 5.81 -10.62
CA ALA A 416 -12.99 6.07 -11.70
C ALA A 416 -13.78 7.36 -11.42
N PHE A 417 -14.13 8.08 -12.47
CA PHE A 417 -14.80 9.40 -12.35
C PHE A 417 -16.16 9.33 -11.64
N ASP A 418 -16.86 8.20 -11.75
CA ASP A 418 -18.19 7.96 -11.19
C ASP A 418 -18.18 7.40 -9.75
N GLU A 419 -17.01 7.17 -9.15
CA GLU A 419 -16.90 6.75 -7.74
C GLU A 419 -17.46 7.79 -6.75
N ALA A 420 -17.60 9.04 -7.18
CA ALA A 420 -18.28 10.07 -6.39
C ALA A 420 -19.78 9.79 -6.18
N PHE A 421 -20.37 8.89 -6.97
CA PHE A 421 -21.81 8.63 -6.97
C PHE A 421 -22.14 7.15 -6.79
N THR A 422 -21.40 6.22 -7.41
CA THR A 422 -21.72 4.79 -7.45
C THR A 422 -20.45 3.92 -7.45
N THR A 423 -20.64 2.62 -7.32
CA THR A 423 -19.60 1.64 -7.65
C THR A 423 -19.28 1.74 -9.14
N PRO A 424 -17.99 1.77 -9.53
CA PRO A 424 -17.57 2.00 -10.91
C PRO A 424 -18.20 1.05 -11.93
N THR A 425 -18.58 1.62 -13.07
CA THR A 425 -19.01 0.87 -14.25
C THR A 425 -17.82 0.28 -15.01
N GLU A 426 -18.06 -0.60 -15.98
CA GLU A 426 -16.99 -1.13 -16.84
C GLU A 426 -16.32 -0.04 -17.70
N ASP A 427 -17.11 0.93 -18.18
CA ASP A 427 -16.58 2.04 -18.97
C ASP A 427 -15.73 2.98 -18.13
N SER A 428 -16.19 3.36 -16.94
CA SER A 428 -15.44 4.24 -16.05
C SER A 428 -14.14 3.59 -15.56
N LEU A 429 -14.15 2.29 -15.26
CA LEU A 429 -12.92 1.54 -14.95
C LEU A 429 -11.94 1.51 -16.11
N ARG A 430 -12.43 1.31 -17.34
CA ARG A 430 -11.59 1.37 -18.53
C ARG A 430 -10.95 2.75 -18.72
N ARG A 431 -11.68 3.84 -18.48
CA ARG A 431 -11.17 5.21 -18.52
C ARG A 431 -10.09 5.43 -17.43
N ALA A 432 -10.33 4.98 -16.21
CA ALA A 432 -9.38 5.07 -15.10
C ALA A 432 -8.05 4.35 -15.41
N ILE A 433 -8.10 3.16 -16.03
CA ILE A 433 -6.92 2.43 -16.50
C ILE A 433 -6.23 3.20 -17.63
N ALA A 434 -7.00 3.76 -18.57
CA ALA A 434 -6.47 4.52 -19.70
C ALA A 434 -5.66 5.75 -19.24
N ILE A 435 -6.03 6.42 -18.14
CA ILE A 435 -5.24 7.52 -17.56
C ILE A 435 -3.79 7.09 -17.32
N GLN A 436 -3.58 5.94 -16.66
CA GLN A 436 -2.23 5.44 -16.40
C GLN A 436 -1.49 5.07 -17.69
N MET A 437 -2.20 4.46 -18.64
CA MET A 437 -1.61 4.08 -19.93
C MET A 437 -1.18 5.31 -20.74
N VAL A 438 -1.99 6.37 -20.78
CA VAL A 438 -1.64 7.64 -21.45
C VAL A 438 -0.39 8.24 -20.82
N ILE A 439 -0.32 8.30 -19.47
CA ILE A 439 0.86 8.82 -18.78
C ILE A 439 2.10 7.98 -19.09
N ASN A 440 2.01 6.66 -19.03
CA ASN A 440 3.18 5.78 -19.17
C ASN A 440 3.63 5.60 -20.65
N LYS A 441 2.70 5.59 -21.59
CA LYS A 441 3.01 5.27 -23.01
C LYS A 441 3.16 6.50 -23.87
N GLU A 442 2.34 7.53 -23.67
CA GLU A 442 2.29 8.72 -24.52
C GLU A 442 3.05 9.91 -23.92
N TRP A 443 2.99 10.09 -22.59
CA TRP A 443 3.62 11.24 -21.95
C TRP A 443 5.13 11.09 -21.82
N GLY A 444 5.85 11.90 -22.58
CA GLY A 444 7.29 11.77 -22.77
C GLY A 444 8.13 11.85 -21.50
N LEU A 445 7.82 12.76 -20.57
CA LEU A 445 8.64 12.99 -19.36
C LEU A 445 8.49 11.88 -18.31
N ALA A 446 7.40 11.12 -18.31
CA ALA A 446 7.23 9.96 -17.42
C ALA A 446 8.29 8.86 -17.66
N LYS A 447 8.97 8.89 -18.81
CA LYS A 447 10.05 7.96 -19.15
C LYS A 447 11.42 8.36 -18.56
N ASN A 448 11.52 9.52 -17.90
CA ASN A 448 12.69 9.90 -17.09
C ASN A 448 12.55 9.32 -15.68
N GLU A 449 13.65 8.91 -15.07
CA GLU A 449 13.65 8.26 -13.75
C GLU A 449 13.66 9.27 -12.58
N ASN A 450 14.10 10.51 -12.83
CA ASN A 450 14.22 11.55 -11.80
C ASN A 450 13.73 12.93 -12.27
N PRO A 451 12.49 13.06 -12.78
CA PRO A 451 11.98 14.31 -13.35
C PRO A 451 11.85 15.44 -12.33
N ASN A 452 11.67 15.11 -11.05
CA ASN A 452 11.52 16.08 -9.97
C ASN A 452 12.85 16.60 -9.41
N GLN A 453 13.99 15.96 -9.71
CA GLN A 453 15.28 16.38 -9.17
C GLN A 453 15.82 17.62 -9.86
N GLY A 454 16.45 18.52 -9.07
CA GLY A 454 17.08 19.74 -9.58
C GLY A 454 16.12 20.90 -9.81
N ALA A 455 14.86 20.80 -9.41
CA ALA A 455 13.90 21.89 -9.41
C ALA A 455 13.88 22.59 -8.05
N PHE A 456 14.20 23.87 -8.01
CA PHE A 456 14.29 24.65 -6.76
C PHE A 456 13.03 24.56 -5.90
N VAL A 457 11.84 24.63 -6.50
CA VAL A 457 10.57 24.52 -5.77
C VAL A 457 10.37 23.14 -5.16
N ILE A 458 10.82 22.09 -5.83
CA ILE A 458 10.72 20.70 -5.31
C ILE A 458 11.67 20.53 -4.11
N ASP A 459 12.87 21.06 -4.18
CA ASP A 459 13.86 20.98 -3.09
C ASP A 459 13.35 21.73 -1.87
N GLU A 460 12.88 22.99 -2.03
CA GLU A 460 12.32 23.80 -0.95
C GLU A 460 11.09 23.14 -0.33
N LEU A 461 10.16 22.68 -1.15
CA LEU A 461 8.94 22.01 -0.69
C LEU A 461 9.24 20.69 0.04
N THR A 462 10.25 19.93 -0.43
CA THR A 462 10.69 18.71 0.25
C THR A 462 11.19 19.00 1.66
N ASP A 463 11.98 20.07 1.84
CA ASP A 463 12.49 20.47 3.15
C ASP A 463 11.39 20.99 4.07
N LEU A 464 10.47 21.81 3.56
CA LEU A 464 9.32 22.31 4.34
C LEU A 464 8.40 21.20 4.82
N VAL A 465 8.10 20.24 3.94
CA VAL A 465 7.24 19.08 4.30
C VAL A 465 7.95 18.18 5.31
N GLU A 466 9.25 17.92 5.14
CA GLU A 466 10.02 17.13 6.11
C GLU A 466 10.02 17.78 7.49
N GLU A 467 10.31 19.08 7.58
CA GLU A 467 10.30 19.81 8.84
C GLU A 467 8.93 19.76 9.52
N ALA A 468 7.85 19.99 8.76
CA ALA A 468 6.49 19.94 9.29
C ALA A 468 6.12 18.54 9.81
N VAL A 469 6.54 17.48 9.13
CA VAL A 469 6.33 16.08 9.57
C VAL A 469 7.11 15.79 10.85
N LEU A 470 8.37 16.23 10.95
CA LEU A 470 9.19 16.04 12.15
C LEU A 470 8.59 16.78 13.36
N GLN A 471 8.09 18.01 13.17
CA GLN A 471 7.37 18.74 14.21
C GLN A 471 6.10 17.99 14.66
N GLU A 472 5.40 17.33 13.76
CA GLU A 472 4.23 16.53 14.11
C GLU A 472 4.63 15.26 14.89
N PHE A 473 5.79 14.67 14.61
CA PHE A 473 6.35 13.60 15.42
C PHE A 473 6.64 14.03 16.86
N GLU A 474 7.15 15.25 17.05
CA GLU A 474 7.36 15.80 18.40
C GLU A 474 6.03 15.90 19.17
N ARG A 475 4.98 16.43 18.53
CA ARG A 475 3.64 16.54 19.13
C ARG A 475 3.05 15.18 19.53
N ILE A 476 3.26 14.15 18.71
CA ILE A 476 2.85 12.77 19.00
C ILE A 476 3.67 12.22 20.16
N SER A 477 4.99 12.45 20.17
CA SER A 477 5.90 11.97 21.22
C SER A 477 5.56 12.55 22.59
N GLU A 478 5.25 13.86 22.66
CA GLU A 478 4.83 14.56 23.87
C GLU A 478 3.55 13.96 24.48
N ARG A 479 2.74 13.25 23.70
CA ARG A 479 1.49 12.59 24.11
C ARG A 479 1.66 11.13 24.45
N GLY A 480 2.89 10.65 24.60
CA GLY A 480 3.18 9.25 24.87
C GLY A 480 3.25 8.35 23.63
N GLY A 481 3.64 8.94 22.48
CA GLY A 481 3.71 8.25 21.19
C GLY A 481 2.34 8.06 20.55
N VAL A 482 2.30 7.22 19.51
CA VAL A 482 1.06 6.98 18.74
C VAL A 482 -0.09 6.49 19.59
N LEU A 483 0.17 5.50 20.47
CA LEU A 483 -0.87 4.90 21.31
C LEU A 483 -1.39 5.91 22.34
N GLY A 484 -0.53 6.64 23.03
CA GLY A 484 -0.94 7.68 23.99
C GLY A 484 -1.70 8.83 23.32
N ALA A 485 -1.30 9.22 22.13
CA ALA A 485 -2.02 10.21 21.31
C ALA A 485 -3.40 9.69 20.87
N MET A 486 -3.53 8.39 20.56
CA MET A 486 -4.82 7.75 20.24
C MET A 486 -5.77 7.74 21.44
N GLU A 487 -5.27 7.41 22.64
CA GLU A 487 -6.07 7.41 23.89
C GLU A 487 -6.69 8.78 24.18
N THR A 488 -5.99 9.86 23.85
CA THR A 488 -6.48 11.22 24.02
C THR A 488 -7.28 11.74 22.81
N GLY A 489 -7.43 10.93 21.77
CA GLY A 489 -8.15 11.31 20.55
C GLY A 489 -7.45 12.37 19.69
N TYR A 490 -6.14 12.56 19.87
CA TYR A 490 -5.38 13.63 19.21
C TYR A 490 -5.42 13.53 17.68
N GLN A 491 -5.06 12.38 17.11
CA GLN A 491 -5.04 12.21 15.65
C GLN A 491 -6.43 12.41 15.06
N ARG A 492 -7.45 11.83 15.69
CA ARG A 492 -8.84 11.95 15.25
C ARG A 492 -9.34 13.40 15.30
N GLY A 493 -9.06 14.11 16.39
CA GLY A 493 -9.41 15.52 16.54
C GLY A 493 -8.77 16.37 15.46
N LYS A 494 -7.47 16.16 15.21
CA LYS A 494 -6.73 16.89 14.19
C LYS A 494 -7.26 16.63 12.78
N ILE A 495 -7.57 15.39 12.44
CA ILE A 495 -8.18 15.03 11.16
C ILE A 495 -9.54 15.73 10.98
N GLN A 496 -10.36 15.77 12.03
CA GLN A 496 -11.66 16.46 11.99
C GLN A 496 -11.53 17.98 11.82
N GLU A 497 -10.58 18.61 12.52
CA GLU A 497 -10.30 20.04 12.39
C GLU A 497 -9.84 20.39 10.97
N GLU A 498 -8.92 19.62 10.41
CA GLU A 498 -8.44 19.80 9.05
C GLU A 498 -9.54 19.56 8.01
N SER A 499 -10.38 18.52 8.20
CA SER A 499 -11.54 18.27 7.36
C SER A 499 -12.51 19.46 7.36
N LEU A 500 -12.83 19.98 8.55
CA LEU A 500 -13.69 21.15 8.68
C LEU A 500 -13.10 22.39 8.00
N HIS A 501 -11.78 22.58 8.10
CA HIS A 501 -11.10 23.66 7.42
C HIS A 501 -11.27 23.60 5.90
N TYR A 502 -11.00 22.43 5.29
CA TYR A 502 -11.20 22.25 3.85
C TYR A 502 -12.66 22.47 3.43
N GLU A 503 -13.63 21.93 4.18
CA GLU A 503 -15.05 22.11 3.85
C GLU A 503 -15.49 23.56 3.99
N THR A 504 -14.94 24.30 4.96
CA THR A 504 -15.19 25.75 5.10
C THR A 504 -14.67 26.53 3.89
N LEU A 505 -13.44 26.25 3.45
CA LEU A 505 -12.85 26.91 2.28
C LEU A 505 -13.59 26.56 0.96
N LYS A 506 -14.12 25.35 0.85
CA LYS A 506 -14.99 24.97 -0.28
C LYS A 506 -16.33 25.72 -0.24
N HIS A 507 -16.91 25.83 0.95
CA HIS A 507 -18.23 26.46 1.13
C HIS A 507 -18.20 27.96 0.88
N ASP A 508 -17.17 28.67 1.36
CA ASP A 508 -17.02 30.12 1.16
C ASP A 508 -16.39 30.50 -0.19
N GLY A 509 -15.95 29.50 -0.97
CA GLY A 509 -15.35 29.69 -2.29
C GLY A 509 -13.87 30.09 -2.27
N SER A 510 -13.23 30.18 -1.11
CA SER A 510 -11.78 30.46 -1.00
C SER A 510 -10.93 29.35 -1.60
N LEU A 511 -11.42 28.10 -1.58
CA LEU A 511 -10.87 26.97 -2.33
C LEU A 511 -11.72 26.75 -3.58
N PRO A 512 -11.29 27.22 -4.76
CA PRO A 512 -12.06 27.08 -5.99
C PRO A 512 -12.05 25.63 -6.48
N ILE A 513 -13.23 25.09 -6.76
CA ILE A 513 -13.42 23.77 -7.33
C ILE A 513 -14.28 23.90 -8.59
N VAL A 514 -13.65 23.65 -9.74
CA VAL A 514 -14.28 23.78 -11.06
C VAL A 514 -15.49 22.84 -11.17
N GLY A 515 -16.61 23.37 -11.59
CA GLY A 515 -17.88 22.63 -11.71
C GLY A 515 -18.64 22.44 -10.40
N VAL A 516 -18.09 22.86 -9.24
CA VAL A 516 -18.71 22.71 -7.92
C VAL A 516 -19.04 24.05 -7.28
N ASN A 517 -18.08 24.96 -7.16
CA ASN A 517 -18.27 26.31 -6.66
C ASN A 517 -17.70 27.39 -7.60
N THR A 518 -16.99 26.99 -8.65
CA THR A 518 -16.36 27.86 -9.66
C THR A 518 -16.64 27.28 -11.04
N PHE A 519 -16.83 28.11 -12.07
CA PHE A 519 -17.13 27.70 -13.44
C PHE A 519 -18.33 26.73 -13.51
N LEU A 520 -19.43 27.16 -12.92
CA LEU A 520 -20.64 26.36 -12.79
C LEU A 520 -21.31 26.14 -14.17
N ASN A 521 -21.92 24.95 -14.36
CA ASN A 521 -22.73 24.68 -15.53
C ASN A 521 -23.95 25.60 -15.55
N PRO A 522 -24.17 26.40 -16.60
CA PRO A 522 -25.33 27.27 -16.70
C PRO A 522 -26.67 26.52 -16.83
N ASN A 523 -26.62 25.20 -17.18
CA ASN A 523 -27.77 24.32 -17.32
C ASN A 523 -27.60 23.07 -16.45
N PRO A 524 -27.67 23.18 -15.11
CA PRO A 524 -27.37 22.07 -14.20
C PRO A 524 -28.27 20.83 -14.39
N ASP A 525 -29.48 21.00 -14.95
CA ASP A 525 -30.45 19.92 -15.17
C ASP A 525 -30.27 19.20 -16.53
N ALA A 526 -29.39 19.70 -17.40
CA ALA A 526 -29.17 19.12 -18.71
C ALA A 526 -28.08 18.02 -18.63
N GLY A 527 -28.48 16.77 -18.40
CA GLY A 527 -27.62 15.62 -18.68
C GLY A 527 -27.17 14.77 -17.52
N LEU A 528 -27.68 14.93 -16.32
CA LEU A 528 -27.45 13.98 -15.22
C LEU A 528 -28.36 12.75 -15.42
N ALA A 529 -27.96 11.87 -16.35
CA ALA A 529 -28.42 10.49 -16.25
C ALA A 529 -27.76 9.89 -14.99
N GLU A 530 -28.56 9.66 -13.95
CA GLU A 530 -28.06 8.96 -12.76
C GLU A 530 -27.50 7.60 -13.19
N PRO A 531 -26.20 7.33 -12.96
CA PRO A 531 -25.65 6.04 -13.30
C PRO A 531 -26.37 4.96 -12.47
N PRO A 532 -26.61 3.77 -13.04
CA PRO A 532 -27.28 2.70 -12.33
C PRO A 532 -26.46 2.28 -11.11
N LEU A 533 -27.11 2.27 -9.94
CA LEU A 533 -26.47 1.79 -8.71
C LEU A 533 -26.15 0.29 -8.82
N GLN A 534 -24.88 -0.05 -8.68
CA GLN A 534 -24.45 -1.44 -8.65
C GLN A 534 -24.75 -2.05 -7.27
N ARG A 535 -25.70 -2.94 -7.19
CA ARG A 535 -26.10 -3.65 -5.97
C ARG A 535 -26.03 -5.16 -6.17
N SER A 536 -25.85 -5.91 -5.07
CA SER A 536 -26.04 -7.35 -5.08
C SER A 536 -27.51 -7.70 -5.29
N SER A 537 -27.77 -8.75 -6.06
CA SER A 537 -29.12 -9.26 -6.27
C SER A 537 -29.64 -10.03 -5.06
N GLU A 538 -30.96 -10.17 -4.96
CA GLU A 538 -31.57 -11.00 -3.92
C GLU A 538 -31.11 -12.47 -4.01
N GLU A 539 -30.92 -12.97 -5.22
CA GLU A 539 -30.42 -14.33 -5.47
C GLU A 539 -29.00 -14.51 -4.92
N GLU A 540 -28.08 -13.57 -5.17
CA GLU A 540 -26.71 -13.59 -4.64
C GLU A 540 -26.70 -13.64 -3.11
N LYS A 541 -27.51 -12.78 -2.45
CA LYS A 541 -27.61 -12.73 -0.98
C LYS A 541 -28.13 -14.04 -0.40
N GLN A 542 -29.23 -14.55 -0.95
CA GLN A 542 -29.84 -15.79 -0.49
C GLN A 542 -28.93 -17.01 -0.72
N ASN A 543 -28.22 -17.06 -1.84
CA ASN A 543 -27.25 -18.10 -2.13
C ASN A 543 -26.09 -18.07 -1.14
N GLN A 544 -25.58 -16.88 -0.79
CA GLN A 544 -24.50 -16.73 0.18
C GLN A 544 -24.91 -17.25 1.56
N ILE A 545 -26.10 -16.88 2.04
CA ILE A 545 -26.65 -17.35 3.33
C ILE A 545 -26.88 -18.87 3.31
N LYS A 546 -27.43 -19.41 2.23
CA LYS A 546 -27.70 -20.84 2.09
C LYS A 546 -26.40 -21.66 2.11
N ARG A 547 -25.39 -21.21 1.39
CA ARG A 547 -24.06 -21.86 1.35
C ARG A 547 -23.40 -21.86 2.71
N LEU A 548 -23.47 -20.74 3.42
CA LEU A 548 -22.94 -20.62 4.78
C LEU A 548 -23.64 -21.59 5.74
N ARG A 549 -24.98 -21.68 5.71
CA ARG A 549 -25.74 -22.61 6.57
C ARG A 549 -25.34 -24.07 6.28
N ALA A 550 -25.20 -24.42 5.02
CA ALA A 550 -24.74 -25.76 4.63
C ALA A 550 -23.30 -26.04 5.10
N PHE A 551 -22.41 -25.07 5.03
CA PHE A 551 -21.05 -25.17 5.54
C PHE A 551 -21.04 -25.40 7.07
N HIS A 552 -21.81 -24.61 7.83
CA HIS A 552 -21.92 -24.77 9.28
C HIS A 552 -22.45 -26.16 9.69
N GLU A 553 -23.42 -26.69 8.98
CA GLU A 553 -23.97 -28.03 9.24
C GLU A 553 -22.94 -29.11 8.95
N ALA A 554 -22.26 -29.03 7.81
CA ALA A 554 -21.29 -30.03 7.38
C ALA A 554 -20.00 -30.03 8.25
N ARG A 555 -19.67 -28.94 8.93
CA ARG A 555 -18.43 -28.75 9.67
C ARG A 555 -18.63 -28.58 11.18
N ARG A 556 -19.80 -28.87 11.70
CA ARG A 556 -20.20 -28.58 13.10
C ARG A 556 -19.21 -29.11 14.15
N GLU A 557 -18.80 -30.36 14.05
CA GLU A 557 -17.91 -31.00 15.01
C GLU A 557 -16.48 -30.46 14.89
N ASP A 558 -15.96 -30.36 13.66
CA ASP A 558 -14.62 -29.82 13.38
C ASP A 558 -14.52 -28.36 13.85
N ALA A 559 -15.58 -27.56 13.62
CA ALA A 559 -15.63 -26.17 14.03
C ALA A 559 -15.55 -26.00 15.55
N GLN A 560 -16.26 -26.83 16.32
CA GLN A 560 -16.21 -26.77 17.78
C GLN A 560 -14.78 -27.01 18.32
N ALA A 561 -14.09 -28.00 17.78
CA ALA A 561 -12.71 -28.31 18.15
C ALA A 561 -11.76 -27.17 17.76
N ALA A 562 -11.89 -26.65 16.53
CA ALA A 562 -11.06 -25.56 16.02
C ALA A 562 -11.23 -24.25 16.79
N LEU A 563 -12.48 -23.88 17.13
CA LEU A 563 -12.76 -22.69 17.96
C LEU A 563 -12.24 -22.83 19.39
N ALA A 564 -12.33 -24.03 19.98
CA ALA A 564 -11.73 -24.28 21.29
C ALA A 564 -10.21 -24.12 21.28
N ASN A 565 -9.54 -24.66 20.25
CA ASN A 565 -8.10 -24.49 20.04
C ASN A 565 -7.72 -23.03 19.82
N LEU A 566 -8.51 -22.29 19.03
CA LEU A 566 -8.30 -20.87 18.79
C LEU A 566 -8.39 -20.04 20.10
N LYS A 567 -9.40 -20.29 20.93
CA LYS A 567 -9.56 -19.64 22.26
C LYS A 567 -8.39 -20.00 23.18
N ALA A 568 -7.94 -21.25 23.18
CA ALA A 568 -6.79 -21.67 23.97
C ALA A 568 -5.51 -20.98 23.52
N ALA A 569 -5.26 -20.85 22.21
CA ALA A 569 -4.13 -20.12 21.64
C ALA A 569 -4.18 -18.62 21.99
N ALA A 570 -5.38 -18.01 22.00
CA ALA A 570 -5.57 -16.62 22.39
C ALA A 570 -5.27 -16.39 23.89
N ALA A 571 -5.63 -17.33 24.75
CA ALA A 571 -5.37 -17.28 26.20
C ALA A 571 -3.90 -17.60 26.56
N ALA A 572 -3.21 -18.36 25.72
CA ALA A 572 -1.81 -18.70 25.88
C ALA A 572 -0.93 -17.66 25.14
N ASP A 573 0.39 -17.75 25.35
CA ASP A 573 1.37 -16.90 24.63
C ASP A 573 1.81 -17.52 23.28
N GLY A 574 0.91 -18.30 22.65
CA GLY A 574 1.13 -18.95 21.37
C GLY A 574 0.85 -18.04 20.18
N ASN A 575 1.32 -18.45 19.00
CA ASN A 575 1.04 -17.74 17.75
C ASN A 575 -0.42 -17.93 17.33
N LEU A 576 -1.22 -16.88 17.50
CA LEU A 576 -2.65 -16.88 17.19
C LEU A 576 -2.93 -17.05 15.69
N PHE A 577 -2.07 -16.51 14.84
CA PHE A 577 -2.23 -16.64 13.39
C PHE A 577 -2.02 -18.08 12.90
N ALA A 578 -1.10 -18.83 13.52
CA ALA A 578 -0.94 -20.26 13.24
C ALA A 578 -2.22 -21.05 13.56
N ALA A 579 -2.90 -20.71 14.68
CA ALA A 579 -4.19 -21.29 15.01
C ALA A 579 -5.30 -20.91 14.04
N LEU A 580 -5.30 -19.67 13.54
CA LEU A 580 -6.23 -19.19 12.49
C LEU A 580 -6.05 -19.95 11.17
N MET A 581 -4.82 -20.28 10.77
CA MET A 581 -4.54 -21.09 9.58
C MET A 581 -5.24 -22.46 9.60
N GLU A 582 -5.47 -23.01 10.79
CA GLU A 582 -6.23 -24.26 10.96
C GLU A 582 -7.74 -23.99 11.09
N ALA A 583 -8.13 -22.96 11.85
CA ALA A 583 -9.53 -22.69 12.13
C ALA A 583 -10.35 -22.35 10.86
N VAL A 584 -9.78 -21.62 9.90
CA VAL A 584 -10.47 -21.24 8.65
C VAL A 584 -10.84 -22.42 7.76
N LYS A 585 -10.29 -23.62 8.01
CA LYS A 585 -10.63 -24.84 7.26
C LYS A 585 -12.02 -25.36 7.59
N SER A 586 -12.52 -25.07 8.80
CA SER A 586 -13.80 -25.58 9.31
C SER A 586 -14.74 -24.51 9.92
N CYS A 587 -14.24 -23.28 10.12
CA CYS A 587 -15.02 -22.21 10.72
C CYS A 587 -15.26 -21.08 9.73
N SER A 588 -16.42 -20.41 9.85
CA SER A 588 -16.71 -19.19 9.13
C SER A 588 -16.05 -17.97 9.78
N LEU A 589 -16.04 -16.86 9.04
CA LEU A 589 -15.53 -15.58 9.51
C LEU A 589 -16.21 -15.12 10.81
N GLY A 590 -17.55 -15.18 10.86
CA GLY A 590 -18.33 -14.77 12.03
C GLY A 590 -18.05 -15.64 13.24
N GLN A 591 -17.99 -16.98 13.08
CA GLN A 591 -17.64 -17.90 14.16
C GLN A 591 -16.25 -17.62 14.76
N ILE A 592 -15.27 -17.34 13.90
CA ILE A 592 -13.91 -16.99 14.34
C ILE A 592 -13.90 -15.63 15.04
N THR A 593 -14.61 -14.64 14.51
CA THR A 593 -14.68 -13.30 15.08
C THR A 593 -15.31 -13.34 16.47
N ASP A 594 -16.42 -14.07 16.65
CA ASP A 594 -17.07 -14.25 17.95
C ASP A 594 -16.12 -14.93 18.97
N ALA A 595 -15.39 -15.95 18.56
CA ALA A 595 -14.42 -16.63 19.42
C ALA A 595 -13.27 -15.71 19.84
N LEU A 596 -12.82 -14.83 18.95
CA LEU A 596 -11.77 -13.83 19.24
C LEU A 596 -12.31 -12.69 20.13
N PHE A 597 -13.57 -12.28 19.97
CA PHE A 597 -14.22 -11.33 20.87
C PHE A 597 -14.25 -11.84 22.30
N ASP A 598 -14.63 -13.12 22.50
CA ASP A 598 -14.63 -13.76 23.79
C ASP A 598 -13.22 -13.81 24.44
N ALA A 599 -12.17 -13.95 23.62
CA ALA A 599 -10.80 -14.09 24.08
C ALA A 599 -10.05 -12.76 24.28
N GLY A 600 -10.30 -11.77 23.42
CA GLY A 600 -9.56 -10.49 23.40
C GLY A 600 -10.40 -9.26 23.72
N GLY A 601 -11.70 -9.44 23.82
CA GLY A 601 -12.66 -8.36 24.02
C GLY A 601 -12.97 -7.59 22.74
N GLN A 602 -14.22 -7.26 22.57
CA GLN A 602 -14.70 -6.40 21.50
C GLN A 602 -14.18 -4.98 21.72
N TYR A 603 -13.80 -4.29 20.65
CA TYR A 603 -13.42 -2.88 20.72
C TYR A 603 -14.53 -2.05 21.38
N ARG A 604 -14.16 -1.30 22.40
CA ARG A 604 -15.03 -0.31 23.03
C ARG A 604 -14.35 1.05 22.92
N ARG A 605 -15.05 1.97 22.27
CA ARG A 605 -14.57 3.35 22.15
C ARG A 605 -14.51 3.97 23.54
N ASN A 606 -13.35 4.51 23.91
CA ASN A 606 -13.26 5.40 25.06
C ASN A 606 -14.00 6.70 24.68
N MET A 607 -15.15 6.95 25.29
CA MET A 607 -15.93 8.17 25.11
C MET A 607 -15.46 9.23 26.08
#